data_f512f4e7fa40a9f20f3ca7509f964ef5
#
_entry.id   f512f4e7fa40a9f20f3ca7509f964ef5
#
_cell.length_a   1.000
_cell.length_b   1.000
_cell.length_c   1.000
_cell.angle_alpha   90.00
_cell.angle_beta   90.00
_cell.angle_gamma   90.00
#
_symmetry.space_group_name_H-M   'P 1'
#
loop_
_entity.id
_entity.type
_entity.pdbx_description
1 polymer ?
#
loop_
_entity_poly.entity_id
_entity_poly.type
_entity_poly.pdbx_seq_one_letter_code
_entity_poly.pdbx_strand_id
1 'polypeptide(L)'
;EIAQCLVGSEMCIRDRFKLFDREGNTLVLRPDMTPAIARCAAKYFEDESDAVRLCYSGNTFINNSRYQGRLKETTQTGCELIGDSSIEADAEMIAILVESVLSSGLTDFQVEVGHIGYFKGLAMKAGLDSESEAEMRRIIRNKNIFRVGEIIESENIDRNSGEVFYKLPQLFGDVEVLDRAAFLTDNETSLAAVDHLKKLYELLKAYGVEKYVTFDLGMLSELDYYTGIVFKAYTYDVGEPIASGGRYDKLIGQFGKDKASVGFCITVDLLQQAMNRQKIETECGTSPRLIVYDESGVTDAIKLAAFFRKSDVPAVLARSASPDDYDKYEDVLFVDKNLLERYGVQ
;
A
#
# COMPACT_ATOMS: atom_id res chain seq x y z
N GLU A 1 -11.32 0.38 17.83
CA GLU A 1 -10.54 1.53 18.35
C GLU A 1 -11.49 2.56 18.97
N ILE A 2 -11.06 3.21 20.07
CA ILE A 2 -11.84 4.28 20.72
C ILE A 2 -11.80 5.51 19.83
N ALA A 3 -12.96 6.13 19.55
CA ALA A 3 -13.09 7.24 18.62
C ALA A 3 -12.22 8.48 18.97
N GLN A 4 -11.82 8.64 20.22
CA GLN A 4 -10.99 9.76 20.71
C GLN A 4 -9.53 9.71 20.22
N CYS A 5 -9.03 8.54 19.75
CA CYS A 5 -7.68 8.38 19.23
C CYS A 5 -7.59 8.49 17.71
N LEU A 6 -8.62 9.05 17.06
CA LEU A 6 -8.72 9.06 15.61
C LEU A 6 -8.13 10.36 15.08
N VAL A 7 -6.88 10.27 14.69
CA VAL A 7 -6.18 11.27 13.92
C VAL A 7 -6.66 11.21 12.48
N GLY A 8 -7.09 12.33 11.95
CA GLY A 8 -7.46 12.45 10.55
C GLY A 8 -8.51 13.53 10.31
N SER A 9 -8.54 14.05 9.11
CA SER A 9 -9.48 15.08 8.66
C SER A 9 -10.94 14.68 8.91
N GLU A 10 -11.84 15.64 8.95
CA GLU A 10 -13.31 15.43 9.12
C GLU A 10 -13.87 14.39 8.13
N MET A 11 -13.29 14.27 6.95
CA MET A 11 -13.66 13.30 5.91
C MET A 11 -13.46 11.84 6.37
N CYS A 12 -12.39 11.56 7.13
CA CYS A 12 -12.16 10.23 7.70
C CYS A 12 -13.16 9.82 8.78
N ILE A 13 -13.85 10.74 9.42
CA ILE A 13 -14.82 10.46 10.48
C ILE A 13 -16.17 10.02 9.91
N ARG A 14 -16.58 10.54 8.77
CA ARG A 14 -17.87 10.22 8.13
C ARG A 14 -17.90 8.82 7.53
N ASP A 15 -16.77 8.37 7.00
CA ASP A 15 -16.66 7.11 6.27
C ASP A 15 -16.24 5.92 7.16
N ARG A 16 -16.51 6.00 8.47
CA ARG A 16 -16.18 4.93 9.42
C ARG A 16 -17.40 4.15 9.85
N PHE A 17 -17.24 2.84 9.98
CA PHE A 17 -18.21 2.01 10.68
C PHE A 17 -18.09 2.23 12.18
N LYS A 18 -19.17 2.72 12.80
CA LYS A 18 -19.25 3.02 14.23
C LYS A 18 -20.12 1.99 14.92
N LEU A 19 -19.71 1.58 16.13
CA LEU A 19 -20.44 0.70 17.01
C LEU A 19 -20.24 1.16 18.47
N PHE A 20 -21.04 0.66 19.37
CA PHE A 20 -20.96 0.98 20.79
C PHE A 20 -20.59 -0.27 21.60
N ASP A 21 -19.71 -0.12 22.58
CA ASP A 21 -19.46 -1.16 23.56
C ASP A 21 -20.55 -1.19 24.65
N ARG A 22 -20.39 -2.09 25.61
CA ARG A 22 -21.35 -2.22 26.72
C ARG A 22 -21.34 -1.03 27.69
N GLU A 23 -20.25 -0.29 27.73
CA GLU A 23 -20.03 0.90 28.54
C GLU A 23 -20.50 2.19 27.84
N GLY A 24 -20.99 2.10 26.58
CA GLY A 24 -21.49 3.23 25.80
C GLY A 24 -20.38 4.00 25.07
N ASN A 25 -19.13 3.50 25.06
CA ASN A 25 -18.07 4.13 24.28
C ASN A 25 -18.27 3.90 22.78
N THR A 26 -17.98 4.91 21.98
CA THR A 26 -18.00 4.78 20.53
C THR A 26 -16.73 4.09 20.05
N LEU A 27 -16.89 2.93 19.44
CA LEU A 27 -15.83 2.19 18.77
C LEU A 27 -15.95 2.39 17.26
N VAL A 28 -14.84 2.24 16.56
CA VAL A 28 -14.82 2.23 15.09
C VAL A 28 -14.03 1.02 14.58
N LEU A 29 -14.49 0.46 13.47
CA LEU A 29 -13.65 -0.45 12.72
C LEU A 29 -12.50 0.37 12.08
N ARG A 30 -11.30 -0.19 12.08
CA ARG A 30 -10.12 0.52 11.58
C ARG A 30 -10.24 0.79 10.07
N PRO A 31 -10.13 2.04 9.62
CA PRO A 31 -10.15 2.38 8.20
C PRO A 31 -8.76 2.32 7.55
N ASP A 32 -7.70 2.28 8.37
CA ASP A 32 -6.29 2.31 7.97
C ASP A 32 -5.45 1.55 9.00
N MET A 33 -4.38 0.89 8.56
CA MET A 33 -3.47 0.15 9.43
C MET A 33 -2.39 1.05 10.04
N THR A 34 -1.91 2.06 9.32
CA THR A 34 -0.77 2.91 9.71
C THR A 34 -0.96 3.59 11.09
N PRO A 35 -2.14 4.16 11.47
CA PRO A 35 -2.31 4.71 12.81
C PRO A 35 -2.20 3.67 13.93
N ALA A 36 -2.59 2.43 13.67
CA ALA A 36 -2.45 1.35 14.65
C ALA A 36 -0.98 0.95 14.82
N ILE A 37 -0.21 0.91 13.74
CA ILE A 37 1.24 0.65 13.76
C ILE A 37 1.98 1.82 14.42
N ALA A 38 1.62 3.07 14.12
CA ALA A 38 2.19 4.26 14.76
C ALA A 38 2.02 4.23 16.29
N ARG A 39 0.82 3.85 16.78
CA ARG A 39 0.55 3.67 18.20
C ARG A 39 1.34 2.49 18.80
N CYS A 40 1.49 1.39 18.07
CA CYS A 40 2.33 0.27 18.48
C CYS A 40 3.79 0.71 18.61
N ALA A 41 4.30 1.43 17.63
CA ALA A 41 5.67 1.94 17.62
C ALA A 41 5.93 2.91 18.78
N ALA A 42 5.02 3.86 19.03
CA ALA A 42 5.12 4.78 20.14
C ALA A 42 5.13 4.08 21.49
N LYS A 43 4.38 2.97 21.63
CA LYS A 43 4.26 2.25 22.90
C LYS A 43 5.41 1.30 23.19
N TYR A 44 5.92 0.58 22.18
CA TYR A 44 6.82 -0.54 22.36
C TYR A 44 8.23 -0.29 21.85
N PHE A 45 8.43 0.75 21.01
CA PHE A 45 9.70 1.07 20.37
C PHE A 45 10.09 2.56 20.54
N GLU A 46 9.54 3.22 21.58
CA GLU A 46 9.77 4.66 21.80
C GLU A 46 11.26 4.98 22.03
N ASP A 47 11.94 4.16 22.81
CA ASP A 47 13.32 4.37 23.23
C ASP A 47 14.35 3.67 22.32
N GLU A 48 13.90 2.99 21.23
CA GLU A 48 14.82 2.38 20.26
C GLU A 48 15.59 3.48 19.52
N SER A 49 16.93 3.36 19.57
CA SER A 49 17.85 4.26 18.87
C SER A 49 17.99 3.93 17.38
N ASP A 50 17.79 2.66 17.04
CA ASP A 50 17.92 2.17 15.67
C ASP A 50 16.57 2.23 14.94
N ALA A 51 16.65 2.28 13.60
CA ALA A 51 15.46 2.26 12.79
C ALA A 51 14.70 0.93 12.91
N VAL A 52 13.40 1.01 13.18
CA VAL A 52 12.51 -0.14 13.35
C VAL A 52 11.79 -0.43 12.03
N ARG A 53 11.81 -1.69 11.61
CA ARG A 53 11.10 -2.18 10.43
C ARG A 53 9.97 -3.09 10.87
N LEU A 54 8.74 -2.70 10.56
CA LEU A 54 7.53 -3.46 10.89
C LEU A 54 6.80 -3.82 9.60
N CYS A 55 6.23 -5.01 9.56
CA CYS A 55 5.28 -5.38 8.52
C CYS A 55 3.96 -5.83 9.15
N TYR A 56 2.89 -5.73 8.38
CA TYR A 56 1.56 -6.09 8.84
C TYR A 56 0.74 -6.70 7.70
N SER A 57 -0.26 -7.47 8.09
CA SER A 57 -1.36 -7.88 7.23
C SER A 57 -2.65 -7.85 8.03
N GLY A 58 -3.73 -7.36 7.44
CA GLY A 58 -5.03 -7.30 8.11
C GLY A 58 -6.09 -6.55 7.33
N ASN A 59 -7.32 -6.62 7.82
CA ASN A 59 -8.46 -6.01 7.15
C ASN A 59 -8.67 -4.57 7.60
N THR A 60 -9.05 -3.72 6.65
CA THR A 60 -9.50 -2.35 6.86
C THR A 60 -10.94 -2.20 6.40
N PHE A 61 -11.65 -1.23 6.99
CA PHE A 61 -13.09 -1.09 6.82
C PHE A 61 -13.45 0.36 6.51
N ILE A 62 -13.98 0.62 5.30
CA ILE A 62 -14.40 1.95 4.87
C ILE A 62 -15.88 1.92 4.52
N ASN A 63 -16.67 2.79 5.16
CA ASN A 63 -18.10 2.88 4.91
C ASN A 63 -18.39 3.79 3.70
N ASN A 64 -17.94 3.34 2.54
CA ASN A 64 -18.20 4.01 1.27
C ASN A 64 -19.69 4.18 1.00
N SER A 65 -20.05 5.25 0.27
CA SER A 65 -21.43 5.45 -0.17
C SER A 65 -21.91 4.30 -1.06
N ARG A 66 -23.22 4.03 -1.03
CA ARG A 66 -23.83 3.01 -1.89
C ARG A 66 -23.59 3.36 -3.37
N TYR A 67 -23.43 2.33 -4.21
CA TYR A 67 -23.29 2.41 -5.67
C TYR A 67 -21.93 2.89 -6.23
N GLN A 68 -20.88 2.92 -5.41
CA GLN A 68 -19.53 3.23 -5.94
C GLN A 68 -18.75 1.98 -6.42
N GLY A 69 -19.29 0.78 -6.24
CA GLY A 69 -18.61 -0.48 -6.61
C GLY A 69 -17.38 -0.82 -5.75
N ARG A 70 -17.08 0.01 -4.72
CA ARG A 70 -15.93 -0.19 -3.84
C ARG A 70 -16.24 -1.20 -2.75
N LEU A 71 -15.25 -2.03 -2.41
CA LEU A 71 -15.31 -2.92 -1.27
C LEU A 71 -15.39 -2.11 0.02
N LYS A 72 -16.16 -2.59 0.98
CA LYS A 72 -16.26 -1.99 2.33
C LYS A 72 -15.25 -2.59 3.31
N GLU A 73 -14.79 -3.77 3.02
CA GLU A 73 -13.71 -4.46 3.69
C GLU A 73 -12.65 -4.80 2.64
N THR A 74 -11.40 -4.50 2.94
CA THR A 74 -10.25 -4.82 2.10
C THR A 74 -9.12 -5.36 2.95
N THR A 75 -8.38 -6.31 2.42
CA THR A 75 -7.16 -6.82 3.04
C THR A 75 -5.99 -5.95 2.61
N GLN A 76 -5.24 -5.45 3.58
CA GLN A 76 -4.00 -4.70 3.35
C GLN A 76 -2.82 -5.47 3.91
N THR A 77 -1.71 -5.47 3.17
CA THR A 77 -0.39 -5.85 3.66
C THR A 77 0.57 -4.68 3.43
N GLY A 78 1.49 -4.45 4.34
CA GLY A 78 2.37 -3.30 4.22
C GLY A 78 3.58 -3.35 5.13
N CYS A 79 4.49 -2.40 4.91
CA CYS A 79 5.71 -2.24 5.68
C CYS A 79 5.86 -0.78 6.12
N GLU A 80 6.41 -0.60 7.31
CA GLU A 80 6.70 0.70 7.90
C GLU A 80 8.14 0.72 8.41
N LEU A 81 8.92 1.73 8.01
CA LEU A 81 10.27 2.02 8.50
C LEU A 81 10.20 3.26 9.37
N ILE A 82 10.57 3.13 10.63
CA ILE A 82 10.38 4.13 11.68
C ILE A 82 11.72 4.46 12.32
N GLY A 83 12.02 5.74 12.47
CA GLY A 83 13.25 6.22 13.10
C GLY A 83 14.34 6.65 12.11
N ASP A 84 14.07 6.61 10.79
CA ASP A 84 15.02 7.02 9.75
C ASP A 84 14.42 8.12 8.85
N SER A 85 15.09 9.28 8.83
CA SER A 85 14.69 10.46 8.04
C SER A 85 15.44 10.57 6.72
N SER A 86 16.29 9.60 6.38
CA SER A 86 17.13 9.62 5.18
C SER A 86 16.34 9.38 3.89
N ILE A 87 16.93 9.79 2.77
CA ILE A 87 16.38 9.51 1.43
C ILE A 87 16.54 8.02 1.11
N GLU A 88 17.54 7.38 1.67
CA GLU A 88 17.79 5.94 1.56
C GLU A 88 16.61 5.12 2.13
N ALA A 89 16.02 5.58 3.24
CA ALA A 89 14.82 4.95 3.79
C ALA A 89 13.60 5.08 2.85
N ASP A 90 13.44 6.22 2.18
CA ASP A 90 12.42 6.43 1.15
C ASP A 90 12.62 5.47 -0.04
N ALA A 91 13.87 5.34 -0.50
CA ALA A 91 14.22 4.46 -1.61
C ALA A 91 14.03 2.98 -1.23
N GLU A 92 14.41 2.57 -0.01
CA GLU A 92 14.20 1.22 0.51
C GLU A 92 12.71 0.84 0.47
N MET A 93 11.82 1.73 0.92
CA MET A 93 10.38 1.44 0.96
C MET A 93 9.77 1.33 -0.43
N ILE A 94 10.18 2.16 -1.39
CA ILE A 94 9.72 2.06 -2.78
C ILE A 94 10.28 0.78 -3.43
N ALA A 95 11.55 0.44 -3.19
CA ALA A 95 12.13 -0.78 -3.73
C ALA A 95 11.42 -2.04 -3.20
N ILE A 96 11.16 -2.12 -1.88
CA ILE A 96 10.40 -3.23 -1.28
C ILE A 96 8.99 -3.31 -1.86
N LEU A 97 8.31 -2.19 -2.08
CA LEU A 97 7.00 -2.18 -2.74
C LEU A 97 7.08 -2.79 -4.14
N VAL A 98 8.02 -2.32 -4.98
CA VAL A 98 8.21 -2.83 -6.34
C VAL A 98 8.50 -4.33 -6.34
N GLU A 99 9.45 -4.77 -5.51
CA GLU A 99 9.81 -6.18 -5.38
C GLU A 99 8.64 -7.05 -4.88
N SER A 100 7.84 -6.54 -3.95
CA SER A 100 6.66 -7.23 -3.44
C SER A 100 5.60 -7.44 -4.51
N VAL A 101 5.35 -6.42 -5.34
CA VAL A 101 4.42 -6.52 -6.47
C VAL A 101 4.95 -7.48 -7.53
N LEU A 102 6.24 -7.40 -7.89
CA LEU A 102 6.88 -8.32 -8.83
C LEU A 102 6.82 -9.77 -8.35
N SER A 103 7.04 -10.00 -7.05
CA SER A 103 6.98 -11.34 -6.43
C SER A 103 5.58 -11.97 -6.50
N SER A 104 4.53 -11.17 -6.66
CA SER A 104 3.18 -11.68 -6.90
C SER A 104 2.96 -12.19 -8.33
N GLY A 105 3.89 -11.91 -9.25
CA GLY A 105 3.80 -12.21 -10.67
C GLY A 105 3.28 -11.06 -11.53
N LEU A 106 2.84 -9.95 -10.93
CA LEU A 106 2.42 -8.76 -11.67
C LEU A 106 3.65 -7.97 -12.12
N THR A 107 3.88 -7.84 -13.43
CA THR A 107 5.05 -7.17 -14.02
C THR A 107 4.73 -5.83 -14.66
N ASP A 108 3.49 -5.62 -15.08
CA ASP A 108 3.04 -4.41 -15.75
C ASP A 108 2.34 -3.46 -14.77
N PHE A 109 3.12 -2.64 -14.12
CA PHE A 109 2.64 -1.60 -13.21
C PHE A 109 3.61 -0.42 -13.19
N GLN A 110 3.14 0.71 -12.66
CA GLN A 110 3.91 1.92 -12.49
C GLN A 110 3.73 2.47 -11.08
N VAL A 111 4.82 2.90 -10.47
CA VAL A 111 4.83 3.63 -9.19
C VAL A 111 4.99 5.12 -9.50
N GLU A 112 3.94 5.88 -9.30
CA GLU A 112 3.99 7.34 -9.37
C GLU A 112 4.48 7.89 -8.04
N VAL A 113 5.48 8.78 -8.07
CA VAL A 113 6.08 9.39 -6.88
C VAL A 113 5.95 10.91 -6.95
N GLY A 114 5.39 11.49 -5.91
CA GLY A 114 5.30 12.94 -5.71
C GLY A 114 5.97 13.37 -4.41
N HIS A 115 5.99 14.69 -4.17
CA HIS A 115 6.51 15.25 -2.92
C HIS A 115 5.67 16.42 -2.47
N ILE A 116 5.08 16.33 -1.26
CA ILE A 116 4.17 17.35 -0.72
C ILE A 116 4.85 18.72 -0.61
N GLY A 117 6.15 18.74 -0.33
CA GLY A 117 6.93 19.98 -0.22
C GLY A 117 6.91 20.83 -1.48
N TYR A 118 6.77 20.24 -2.67
CA TYR A 118 6.70 21.01 -3.89
C TYR A 118 5.47 21.93 -3.92
N PHE A 119 4.28 21.38 -3.68
CA PHE A 119 3.05 22.17 -3.60
C PHE A 119 3.07 23.16 -2.43
N LYS A 120 3.53 22.74 -1.24
CA LYS A 120 3.63 23.63 -0.07
C LYS A 120 4.49 24.85 -0.35
N GLY A 121 5.65 24.68 -0.99
CA GLY A 121 6.49 25.81 -1.38
C GLY A 121 5.82 26.76 -2.35
N LEU A 122 5.05 26.24 -3.32
CA LEU A 122 4.26 27.06 -4.24
C LEU A 122 3.17 27.85 -3.50
N ALA A 123 2.43 27.21 -2.59
CA ALA A 123 1.39 27.82 -1.79
C ALA A 123 1.96 28.93 -0.88
N MET A 124 3.11 28.67 -0.22
CA MET A 124 3.82 29.68 0.57
C MET A 124 4.25 30.88 -0.26
N LYS A 125 4.80 30.65 -1.46
CA LYS A 125 5.20 31.74 -2.38
C LYS A 125 4.00 32.55 -2.85
N ALA A 126 2.85 31.91 -3.07
CA ALA A 126 1.60 32.57 -3.44
C ALA A 126 0.91 33.31 -2.28
N GLY A 127 1.39 33.14 -1.03
CA GLY A 127 0.82 33.76 0.15
C GLY A 127 -0.52 33.16 0.58
N LEU A 128 -0.83 31.93 0.19
CA LEU A 128 -2.07 31.26 0.58
C LEU A 128 -2.09 31.00 2.10
N ASP A 129 -3.22 31.28 2.72
CA ASP A 129 -3.49 30.85 4.08
C ASP A 129 -3.86 29.36 4.12
N SER A 130 -4.03 28.81 5.32
CA SER A 130 -4.28 27.37 5.49
C SER A 130 -5.59 26.89 4.84
N GLU A 131 -6.62 27.75 4.79
CA GLU A 131 -7.92 27.41 4.21
C GLU A 131 -7.83 27.39 2.68
N SER A 132 -7.27 28.44 2.09
CA SER A 132 -7.07 28.59 0.66
C SER A 132 -6.06 27.54 0.11
N GLU A 133 -5.01 27.22 0.90
CA GLU A 133 -4.09 26.12 0.57
C GLU A 133 -4.84 24.77 0.50
N ALA A 134 -5.64 24.47 1.52
CA ALA A 134 -6.39 23.20 1.56
C ALA A 134 -7.41 23.12 0.41
N GLU A 135 -8.09 24.22 0.08
CA GLU A 135 -9.01 24.25 -1.05
C GLU A 135 -8.27 24.12 -2.38
N MET A 136 -7.19 24.84 -2.60
CA MET A 136 -6.35 24.72 -3.80
C MET A 136 -5.86 23.29 -3.99
N ARG A 137 -5.37 22.64 -2.92
CA ARG A 137 -4.95 21.23 -2.91
C ARG A 137 -6.08 20.32 -3.36
N ARG A 138 -7.28 20.49 -2.81
CA ARG A 138 -8.47 19.71 -3.17
C ARG A 138 -8.86 19.87 -4.64
N ILE A 139 -8.77 21.07 -5.17
CA ILE A 139 -9.14 21.40 -6.57
C ILE A 139 -8.12 20.79 -7.54
N ILE A 140 -6.82 20.94 -7.26
CA ILE A 140 -5.75 20.36 -8.10
C ILE A 140 -5.85 18.84 -8.13
N ARG A 141 -6.04 18.21 -6.97
CA ARG A 141 -6.23 16.77 -6.85
C ARG A 141 -7.41 16.26 -7.69
N ASN A 142 -8.50 17.02 -7.73
CA ASN A 142 -9.68 16.69 -8.52
C ASN A 142 -9.53 17.10 -10.00
N LYS A 143 -8.36 17.60 -10.42
CA LYS A 143 -8.04 18.08 -11.77
C LYS A 143 -9.04 19.12 -12.29
N ASN A 144 -9.63 19.92 -11.38
CA ASN A 144 -10.60 20.95 -11.73
C ASN A 144 -9.92 22.28 -12.02
N ILE A 145 -9.35 22.38 -13.23
CA ILE A 145 -8.54 23.53 -13.67
C ILE A 145 -9.36 24.84 -13.68
N PHE A 146 -10.67 24.80 -13.91
CA PHE A 146 -11.51 26.02 -13.88
C PHE A 146 -11.53 26.65 -12.48
N ARG A 147 -11.68 25.85 -11.43
CA ARG A 147 -11.68 26.35 -10.06
C ARG A 147 -10.30 26.83 -9.58
N VAL A 148 -9.21 26.34 -10.17
CA VAL A 148 -7.88 26.90 -9.92
C VAL A 148 -7.85 28.40 -10.25
N GLY A 149 -8.46 28.79 -11.40
CA GLY A 149 -8.56 30.20 -11.79
C GLY A 149 -9.35 31.05 -10.81
N GLU A 150 -10.47 30.53 -10.31
CA GLU A 150 -11.31 31.26 -9.35
C GLU A 150 -10.53 31.57 -8.05
N ILE A 151 -9.73 30.63 -7.55
CA ILE A 151 -8.89 30.88 -6.35
C ILE A 151 -7.77 31.87 -6.69
N ILE A 152 -7.11 31.75 -7.83
CA ILE A 152 -6.06 32.69 -8.24
C ILE A 152 -6.58 34.12 -8.23
N GLU A 153 -7.80 34.34 -8.74
CA GLU A 153 -8.46 35.64 -8.77
C GLU A 153 -8.88 36.11 -7.38
N SER A 154 -9.52 35.25 -6.57
CA SER A 154 -10.03 35.63 -5.25
C SER A 154 -8.92 35.93 -4.26
N GLU A 155 -7.83 35.20 -4.30
CA GLU A 155 -6.66 35.38 -3.42
C GLU A 155 -5.66 36.41 -3.98
N ASN A 156 -5.93 37.02 -5.14
CA ASN A 156 -5.04 37.96 -5.83
C ASN A 156 -3.62 37.40 -6.05
N ILE A 157 -3.51 36.13 -6.38
CA ILE A 157 -2.22 35.48 -6.63
C ILE A 157 -1.56 36.10 -7.85
N ASP A 158 -0.29 36.41 -7.75
CA ASP A 158 0.45 36.97 -8.86
C ASP A 158 0.46 36.03 -10.09
N ARG A 159 0.58 36.61 -11.28
CA ARG A 159 0.48 35.87 -12.53
C ARG A 159 1.46 34.70 -12.64
N ASN A 160 2.69 34.89 -12.17
CA ASN A 160 3.72 33.87 -12.30
C ASN A 160 3.43 32.67 -11.40
N SER A 161 3.07 32.90 -10.13
CA SER A 161 2.65 31.85 -9.18
C SER A 161 1.36 31.18 -9.66
N GLY A 162 0.40 31.93 -10.16
CA GLY A 162 -0.84 31.39 -10.71
C GLY A 162 -0.61 30.46 -11.89
N GLU A 163 0.28 30.81 -12.82
CA GLU A 163 0.62 29.97 -13.97
C GLU A 163 1.20 28.61 -13.57
N VAL A 164 1.95 28.54 -12.47
CA VAL A 164 2.50 27.27 -11.96
C VAL A 164 1.40 26.35 -11.49
N PHE A 165 0.38 26.86 -10.77
CA PHE A 165 -0.76 26.04 -10.33
C PHE A 165 -1.55 25.46 -11.49
N TYR A 166 -1.69 26.18 -12.62
CA TYR A 166 -2.29 25.64 -13.85
C TYR A 166 -1.47 24.52 -14.49
N LYS A 167 -0.14 24.61 -14.39
CA LYS A 167 0.78 23.62 -14.96
C LYS A 167 0.97 22.40 -14.07
N LEU A 168 0.72 22.51 -12.77
CA LEU A 168 0.98 21.47 -11.79
C LEU A 168 0.35 20.11 -12.15
N PRO A 169 -0.92 20.02 -12.59
CA PRO A 169 -1.52 18.75 -13.02
C PRO A 169 -0.88 18.11 -14.26
N GLN A 170 -0.01 18.85 -14.97
CA GLN A 170 0.70 18.38 -16.17
C GLN A 170 2.16 18.03 -15.88
N LEU A 171 2.63 18.24 -14.64
CA LEU A 171 3.97 17.90 -14.21
C LEU A 171 4.05 16.42 -13.79
N PHE A 172 3.82 15.55 -14.75
CA PHE A 172 4.00 14.11 -14.59
C PHE A 172 4.82 13.52 -15.73
N GLY A 173 5.46 12.38 -15.50
CA GLY A 173 6.26 11.65 -16.46
C GLY A 173 7.58 11.12 -15.87
N ASP A 174 8.53 10.86 -16.75
CA ASP A 174 9.85 10.37 -16.40
C ASP A 174 10.67 11.45 -15.66
N VAL A 175 11.88 11.12 -15.26
CA VAL A 175 12.74 11.97 -14.42
C VAL A 175 12.94 13.40 -14.95
N GLU A 176 12.85 13.61 -16.27
CA GLU A 176 12.97 14.93 -16.92
C GLU A 176 11.86 15.91 -16.48
N VAL A 177 10.73 15.41 -15.95
CA VAL A 177 9.70 16.28 -15.38
C VAL A 177 10.22 17.09 -14.19
N LEU A 178 11.18 16.55 -13.46
CA LEU A 178 11.81 17.21 -12.31
C LEU A 178 12.58 18.47 -12.72
N ASP A 179 13.22 18.46 -13.88
CA ASP A 179 13.90 19.66 -14.43
C ASP A 179 12.87 20.72 -14.84
N ARG A 180 11.77 20.30 -15.46
CA ARG A 180 10.67 21.22 -15.79
C ARG A 180 10.05 21.82 -14.52
N ALA A 181 9.85 21.02 -13.48
CA ALA A 181 9.34 21.50 -12.21
C ALA A 181 10.29 22.50 -11.53
N ALA A 182 11.58 22.24 -11.54
CA ALA A 182 12.58 23.16 -10.99
C ALA A 182 12.57 24.51 -11.72
N PHE A 183 12.38 24.51 -13.04
CA PHE A 183 12.35 25.75 -13.85
C PHE A 183 11.13 26.65 -13.55
N LEU A 184 10.05 26.08 -13.04
CA LEU A 184 8.79 26.79 -12.79
C LEU A 184 8.75 27.54 -11.46
N THR A 185 9.72 27.37 -10.58
CA THR A 185 9.72 27.99 -9.25
C THR A 185 11.13 28.37 -8.82
N ASP A 186 11.24 29.41 -8.00
CA ASP A 186 12.45 29.82 -7.30
C ASP A 186 12.30 29.63 -5.76
N ASN A 187 11.17 29.04 -5.33
CA ASN A 187 10.94 28.80 -3.92
C ASN A 187 11.85 27.67 -3.40
N GLU A 188 12.58 27.94 -2.33
CA GLU A 188 13.57 27.01 -1.75
C GLU A 188 12.94 25.67 -1.32
N THR A 189 11.74 25.69 -0.73
CA THR A 189 11.03 24.45 -0.29
C THR A 189 10.64 23.59 -1.48
N SER A 190 10.14 24.20 -2.57
CA SER A 190 9.80 23.46 -3.77
C SER A 190 11.04 22.91 -4.47
N LEU A 191 12.13 23.69 -4.53
CA LEU A 191 13.39 23.24 -5.11
C LEU A 191 14.04 22.12 -4.29
N ALA A 192 13.97 22.18 -2.95
CA ALA A 192 14.44 21.12 -2.08
C ALA A 192 13.66 19.82 -2.30
N ALA A 193 12.33 19.89 -2.53
CA ALA A 193 11.52 18.73 -2.86
C ALA A 193 11.93 18.10 -4.20
N VAL A 194 12.23 18.92 -5.22
CA VAL A 194 12.73 18.43 -6.52
C VAL A 194 14.12 17.78 -6.37
N ASP A 195 15.03 18.40 -5.61
CA ASP A 195 16.36 17.83 -5.35
C ASP A 195 16.28 16.49 -4.61
N HIS A 196 15.36 16.38 -3.64
CA HIS A 196 15.07 15.13 -2.95
C HIS A 196 14.63 14.03 -3.93
N LEU A 197 13.67 14.33 -4.82
CA LEU A 197 13.19 13.37 -5.81
C LEU A 197 14.26 12.95 -6.81
N LYS A 198 15.16 13.86 -7.21
CA LYS A 198 16.32 13.54 -8.08
C LYS A 198 17.29 12.57 -7.38
N LYS A 199 17.63 12.85 -6.12
CA LYS A 199 18.49 11.96 -5.33
C LYS A 199 17.84 10.59 -5.10
N LEU A 200 16.55 10.59 -4.80
CA LEU A 200 15.75 9.37 -4.68
C LEU A 200 15.83 8.52 -5.96
N TYR A 201 15.71 9.14 -7.12
CA TYR A 201 15.80 8.43 -8.40
C TYR A 201 17.16 7.75 -8.62
N GLU A 202 18.26 8.43 -8.24
CA GLU A 202 19.59 7.81 -8.32
C GLU A 202 19.75 6.59 -7.40
N LEU A 203 19.12 6.61 -6.22
CA LEU A 203 19.07 5.44 -5.33
C LEU A 203 18.21 4.31 -5.92
N LEU A 204 17.05 4.63 -6.52
CA LEU A 204 16.19 3.65 -7.16
C LEU A 204 16.86 2.96 -8.35
N LYS A 205 17.77 3.67 -9.07
CA LYS A 205 18.66 3.03 -10.08
C LYS A 205 19.61 2.02 -9.45
N ALA A 206 20.15 2.34 -8.25
CA ALA A 206 21.02 1.39 -7.55
C ALA A 206 20.28 0.12 -7.11
N TYR A 207 18.97 0.24 -6.81
CA TYR A 207 18.09 -0.91 -6.56
C TYR A 207 17.63 -1.62 -7.86
N GLY A 208 17.81 -1.02 -9.04
CA GLY A 208 17.38 -1.57 -10.34
C GLY A 208 15.88 -1.54 -10.56
N VAL A 209 15.17 -0.64 -9.86
CA VAL A 209 13.70 -0.51 -9.92
C VAL A 209 13.21 0.77 -10.61
N GLU A 210 14.11 1.60 -11.10
CA GLU A 210 13.82 2.91 -11.71
C GLU A 210 12.85 2.85 -12.87
N LYS A 211 12.85 1.77 -13.65
CA LYS A 211 11.94 1.57 -14.79
C LYS A 211 10.46 1.45 -14.40
N TYR A 212 10.18 1.17 -13.13
CA TYR A 212 8.82 1.12 -12.58
C TYR A 212 8.37 2.44 -12.00
N VAL A 213 9.23 3.48 -12.00
CA VAL A 213 8.98 4.74 -11.29
C VAL A 213 8.79 5.89 -12.27
N THR A 214 7.73 6.66 -12.04
CA THR A 214 7.47 7.96 -12.68
C THR A 214 7.20 9.00 -11.60
N PHE A 215 7.23 10.27 -11.99
CA PHE A 215 7.02 11.38 -11.06
C PHE A 215 5.73 12.12 -11.39
N ASP A 216 4.96 12.47 -10.35
CA ASP A 216 3.77 13.32 -10.44
C ASP A 216 3.80 14.39 -9.32
N LEU A 217 4.20 15.62 -9.67
CA LEU A 217 4.25 16.75 -8.74
C LEU A 217 2.85 17.28 -8.38
N GLY A 218 1.83 16.89 -9.15
CA GLY A 218 0.41 17.15 -8.88
C GLY A 218 -0.25 16.11 -7.98
N MET A 219 0.48 15.06 -7.58
CA MET A 219 -0.01 14.05 -6.64
C MET A 219 -0.09 14.64 -5.23
N LEU A 220 -1.27 15.08 -4.86
CA LEU A 220 -1.57 15.64 -3.54
C LEU A 220 -2.40 14.63 -2.74
N SER A 221 -1.88 14.21 -1.59
CA SER A 221 -2.53 13.21 -0.75
C SER A 221 -3.85 13.72 -0.14
N GLU A 222 -4.79 12.80 0.08
CA GLU A 222 -5.97 13.02 0.92
C GLU A 222 -5.65 12.94 2.42
N LEU A 223 -4.55 12.25 2.75
CA LEU A 223 -4.13 12.04 4.11
C LEU A 223 -3.21 13.18 4.54
N ASP A 224 -3.67 13.99 5.48
CA ASP A 224 -2.97 15.19 5.94
C ASP A 224 -1.72 14.88 6.79
N TYR A 225 -1.48 13.62 7.12
CA TYR A 225 -0.33 13.23 7.93
C TYR A 225 0.97 13.06 7.14
N TYR A 226 0.94 13.03 5.80
CA TYR A 226 2.17 12.95 5.01
C TYR A 226 2.98 14.24 5.09
N THR A 227 4.31 14.09 5.19
CA THR A 227 5.26 15.20 5.40
C THR A 227 6.31 15.34 4.28
N GLY A 228 6.49 14.33 3.47
CA GLY A 228 7.54 14.24 2.46
C GLY A 228 7.05 13.64 1.14
N ILE A 229 7.72 12.56 0.69
CA ILE A 229 7.28 11.83 -0.48
C ILE A 229 5.91 11.19 -0.28
N VAL A 230 5.18 11.06 -1.37
CA VAL A 230 3.96 10.25 -1.50
C VAL A 230 4.08 9.42 -2.77
N PHE A 231 3.60 8.18 -2.75
CA PHE A 231 3.66 7.33 -3.92
C PHE A 231 2.48 6.38 -4.01
N LYS A 232 2.13 6.00 -5.25
CA LYS A 232 1.03 5.10 -5.55
C LYS A 232 1.41 4.18 -6.68
N ALA A 233 1.06 2.90 -6.57
CA ALA A 233 1.26 1.95 -7.65
C ALA A 233 -0.04 1.72 -8.41
N TYR A 234 0.03 1.84 -9.72
CA TYR A 234 -1.09 1.64 -10.64
C TYR A 234 -0.76 0.54 -11.65
N THR A 235 -1.78 -0.17 -12.07
CA THR A 235 -1.72 -1.11 -13.18
C THR A 235 -2.97 -0.96 -14.03
N TYR A 236 -2.92 -1.45 -15.28
CA TYR A 236 -4.10 -1.40 -16.14
C TYR A 236 -5.19 -2.37 -15.68
N ASP A 237 -6.40 -2.14 -16.16
CA ASP A 237 -7.63 -2.86 -15.80
C ASP A 237 -8.10 -2.69 -14.35
N VAL A 238 -7.41 -1.91 -13.51
CA VAL A 238 -7.86 -1.52 -12.17
C VAL A 238 -7.91 -0.01 -12.08
N GLY A 239 -9.08 0.54 -11.75
CA GLY A 239 -9.31 1.99 -11.71
C GLY A 239 -8.81 2.69 -10.45
N GLU A 240 -8.21 1.97 -9.51
CA GLU A 240 -7.68 2.47 -8.25
C GLU A 240 -6.22 2.01 -8.07
N PRO A 241 -5.41 2.72 -7.27
CA PRO A 241 -4.06 2.28 -6.99
C PRO A 241 -4.05 0.95 -6.23
N ILE A 242 -3.25 -0.02 -6.68
CA ILE A 242 -3.07 -1.30 -6.00
C ILE A 242 -2.24 -1.18 -4.73
N ALA A 243 -1.44 -0.12 -4.62
CA ALA A 243 -0.67 0.20 -3.42
C ALA A 243 -0.50 1.71 -3.27
N SER A 244 -0.28 2.15 -2.03
CA SER A 244 -0.01 3.55 -1.71
C SER A 244 0.90 3.66 -0.50
N GLY A 245 1.67 4.74 -0.44
CA GLY A 245 2.59 5.01 0.65
C GLY A 245 3.10 6.44 0.69
N GLY A 246 4.00 6.70 1.64
CA GLY A 246 4.66 7.99 1.78
C GLY A 246 5.31 8.18 3.13
N ARG A 247 5.95 9.36 3.33
CA ARG A 247 6.62 9.77 4.56
C ARG A 247 5.68 10.55 5.48
N TYR A 248 5.68 10.18 6.78
CA TYR A 248 4.74 10.74 7.78
C TYR A 248 5.42 10.98 9.14
N ASP A 249 6.34 11.91 9.23
CA ASP A 249 7.21 12.15 10.39
C ASP A 249 6.50 12.67 11.65
N LYS A 250 5.24 13.07 11.54
CA LYS A 250 4.46 13.66 12.66
C LYS A 250 3.39 12.74 13.23
N LEU A 251 3.09 11.63 12.60
CA LEU A 251 1.99 10.76 13.01
C LEU A 251 2.28 10.07 14.35
N ILE A 252 3.52 9.58 14.54
CA ILE A 252 3.89 8.86 15.77
C ILE A 252 3.86 9.80 16.97
N GLY A 253 4.23 11.07 16.79
CA GLY A 253 4.20 12.08 17.86
C GLY A 253 2.82 12.32 18.46
N GLN A 254 1.75 11.91 17.79
CA GLN A 254 0.39 11.96 18.36
C GLN A 254 0.14 10.87 19.41
N PHE A 255 1.01 9.88 19.50
CA PHE A 255 0.94 8.77 20.44
C PHE A 255 2.15 8.71 21.40
N GLY A 256 3.19 9.51 21.17
CA GLY A 256 4.44 9.54 21.92
C GLY A 256 5.40 10.58 21.38
N LYS A 257 6.68 10.23 21.20
CA LYS A 257 7.69 11.11 20.59
C LYS A 257 7.60 11.11 19.07
N ASP A 258 7.86 12.26 18.45
CA ASP A 258 8.01 12.34 16.99
C ASP A 258 9.14 11.41 16.51
N LYS A 259 8.86 10.58 15.51
CA LYS A 259 9.84 9.77 14.81
C LYS A 259 9.61 9.87 13.30
N ALA A 260 10.67 10.11 12.56
CA ALA A 260 10.63 10.05 11.11
C ALA A 260 10.14 8.68 10.66
N SER A 261 9.22 8.65 9.71
CA SER A 261 8.58 7.40 9.31
C SER A 261 8.18 7.43 7.85
N VAL A 262 8.40 6.32 7.17
CA VAL A 262 7.98 6.08 5.79
C VAL A 262 7.46 4.66 5.66
N GLY A 263 6.40 4.47 4.89
CA GLY A 263 5.82 3.14 4.72
C GLY A 263 4.86 3.07 3.55
N PHE A 264 4.36 1.87 3.30
CA PHE A 264 3.37 1.62 2.25
C PHE A 264 2.40 0.51 2.64
N CYS A 265 1.26 0.49 1.96
CA CYS A 265 0.34 -0.64 1.97
C CYS A 265 0.00 -1.07 0.54
N ILE A 266 -0.13 -2.38 0.35
CA ILE A 266 -0.70 -3.01 -0.84
C ILE A 266 -2.12 -3.44 -0.48
N THR A 267 -3.10 -3.09 -1.30
CA THR A 267 -4.48 -3.59 -1.20
C THR A 267 -4.56 -4.93 -1.92
N VAL A 268 -4.53 -6.02 -1.16
CA VAL A 268 -4.44 -7.39 -1.69
C VAL A 268 -5.61 -7.71 -2.63
N ASP A 269 -6.82 -7.25 -2.30
CA ASP A 269 -8.01 -7.45 -3.13
C ASP A 269 -7.87 -6.81 -4.52
N LEU A 270 -7.27 -5.61 -4.60
CA LEU A 270 -7.03 -4.92 -5.88
C LEU A 270 -5.90 -5.56 -6.66
N LEU A 271 -4.82 -5.98 -5.98
CA LEU A 271 -3.73 -6.73 -6.60
C LEU A 271 -4.25 -8.04 -7.19
N GLN A 272 -5.03 -8.82 -6.44
CA GLN A 272 -5.64 -10.05 -6.92
C GLN A 272 -6.61 -9.80 -8.09
N GLN A 273 -7.39 -8.71 -8.03
CA GLN A 273 -8.25 -8.31 -9.13
C GLN A 273 -7.46 -8.01 -10.41
N ALA A 274 -6.33 -7.29 -10.29
CA ALA A 274 -5.43 -7.00 -11.40
C ALA A 274 -4.89 -8.29 -12.02
N MET A 275 -4.34 -9.18 -11.19
CA MET A 275 -3.78 -10.46 -11.63
C MET A 275 -4.81 -11.31 -12.34
N ASN A 276 -6.04 -11.43 -11.78
CA ASN A 276 -7.12 -12.18 -12.41
C ASN A 276 -7.52 -11.60 -13.79
N ARG A 277 -7.61 -10.28 -13.92
CA ARG A 277 -7.95 -9.61 -15.18
C ARG A 277 -6.86 -9.75 -16.23
N GLN A 278 -5.60 -9.72 -15.79
CA GLN A 278 -4.42 -9.91 -16.64
C GLN A 278 -4.09 -11.39 -16.89
N LYS A 279 -4.92 -12.32 -16.33
CA LYS A 279 -4.76 -13.78 -16.47
C LYS A 279 -3.38 -14.27 -15.99
N ILE A 280 -2.88 -13.65 -14.94
CA ILE A 280 -1.64 -14.09 -14.29
C ILE A 280 -2.00 -15.29 -13.40
N GLU A 281 -1.46 -16.43 -13.76
CA GLU A 281 -1.61 -17.66 -12.97
C GLU A 281 -0.67 -17.58 -11.77
N THR A 282 -1.24 -17.80 -10.58
CA THR A 282 -0.48 -17.96 -9.35
C THR A 282 -0.42 -19.43 -9.00
N GLU A 283 0.78 -19.93 -8.81
CA GLU A 283 0.95 -21.26 -8.23
C GLU A 283 0.48 -21.21 -6.76
N CYS A 284 -0.77 -21.60 -6.55
CA CYS A 284 -1.32 -21.74 -5.21
C CYS A 284 -0.85 -23.07 -4.60
N GLY A 285 0.33 -23.06 -4.03
CA GLY A 285 0.89 -24.22 -3.31
C GLY A 285 1.20 -25.42 -4.21
N THR A 286 1.79 -26.46 -3.63
CA THR A 286 1.91 -27.76 -4.27
C THR A 286 0.52 -28.40 -4.35
N SER A 287 0.15 -28.92 -5.52
CA SER A 287 -1.07 -29.70 -5.65
C SER A 287 -1.09 -30.81 -4.60
N PRO A 288 -2.19 -31.03 -3.91
CA PRO A 288 -2.24 -32.04 -2.86
C PRO A 288 -2.08 -33.45 -3.43
N ARG A 289 -1.50 -34.35 -2.68
CA ARG A 289 -1.53 -35.78 -2.97
C ARG A 289 -2.86 -36.37 -2.58
N LEU A 290 -3.44 -37.17 -3.46
CA LEU A 290 -4.65 -37.89 -3.18
C LEU A 290 -4.30 -39.30 -2.65
N ILE A 291 -4.80 -39.65 -1.47
CA ILE A 291 -4.65 -40.98 -0.87
C ILE A 291 -6.01 -41.65 -0.92
N VAL A 292 -6.16 -42.63 -1.82
CA VAL A 292 -7.37 -43.41 -1.98
C VAL A 292 -7.30 -44.68 -1.14
N TYR A 293 -8.30 -44.92 -0.31
CA TYR A 293 -8.34 -46.04 0.61
C TYR A 293 -9.71 -46.74 0.66
N ASP A 294 -9.71 -48.01 0.99
CA ASP A 294 -10.90 -48.80 1.33
C ASP A 294 -11.09 -48.91 2.85
N GLU A 295 -12.11 -49.64 3.30
CA GLU A 295 -12.40 -49.79 4.73
C GLU A 295 -11.23 -50.44 5.52
N SER A 296 -10.43 -51.27 4.89
CA SER A 296 -9.29 -51.95 5.53
C SER A 296 -8.05 -51.02 5.63
N GLY A 297 -7.93 -50.06 4.73
CA GLY A 297 -6.76 -49.18 4.60
C GLY A 297 -6.87 -47.83 5.35
N VAL A 298 -7.94 -47.58 6.08
CA VAL A 298 -8.19 -46.29 6.76
C VAL A 298 -7.04 -45.84 7.65
N THR A 299 -6.52 -46.75 8.47
CA THR A 299 -5.46 -46.41 9.42
C THR A 299 -4.17 -46.06 8.72
N ASP A 300 -3.82 -46.78 7.68
CA ASP A 300 -2.62 -46.57 6.89
C ASP A 300 -2.70 -45.28 6.06
N ALA A 301 -3.89 -44.98 5.50
CA ALA A 301 -4.17 -43.72 4.83
C ALA A 301 -3.97 -42.51 5.77
N ILE A 302 -4.46 -42.58 7.01
CA ILE A 302 -4.30 -41.53 8.02
C ILE A 302 -2.81 -41.32 8.37
N LYS A 303 -2.06 -42.41 8.59
CA LYS A 303 -0.62 -42.34 8.89
C LYS A 303 0.14 -41.71 7.74
N LEU A 304 -0.14 -42.11 6.51
CA LEU A 304 0.52 -41.57 5.32
C LEU A 304 0.19 -40.08 5.12
N ALA A 305 -1.07 -39.68 5.27
CA ALA A 305 -1.45 -38.29 5.20
C ALA A 305 -0.76 -37.43 6.28
N ALA A 306 -0.65 -37.96 7.51
CA ALA A 306 0.05 -37.31 8.59
C ALA A 306 1.55 -37.14 8.30
N PHE A 307 2.16 -38.15 7.68
CA PHE A 307 3.56 -38.11 7.24
C PHE A 307 3.78 -36.99 6.21
N PHE A 308 2.97 -36.92 5.15
CA PHE A 308 3.09 -35.87 4.13
C PHE A 308 2.88 -34.47 4.73
N ARG A 309 1.83 -34.29 5.54
CA ARG A 309 1.55 -32.99 6.18
C ARG A 309 2.65 -32.52 7.12
N LYS A 310 3.38 -33.43 7.80
CA LYS A 310 4.56 -33.08 8.61
C LYS A 310 5.74 -32.59 7.75
N SER A 311 5.76 -32.95 6.47
CA SER A 311 6.77 -32.51 5.50
C SER A 311 6.27 -31.36 4.61
N ASP A 312 5.25 -30.62 5.06
CA ASP A 312 4.59 -29.53 4.35
C ASP A 312 4.02 -29.92 2.96
N VAL A 313 3.76 -31.21 2.75
CA VAL A 313 3.09 -31.70 1.53
C VAL A 313 1.59 -31.86 1.81
N PRO A 314 0.71 -31.12 1.12
CA PRO A 314 -0.73 -31.28 1.28
C PRO A 314 -1.19 -32.69 0.90
N ALA A 315 -2.08 -33.28 1.68
CA ALA A 315 -2.64 -34.61 1.40
C ALA A 315 -4.14 -34.63 1.66
N VAL A 316 -4.86 -35.22 0.71
CA VAL A 316 -6.33 -35.42 0.73
C VAL A 316 -6.62 -36.91 0.87
N LEU A 317 -7.56 -37.28 1.71
CA LEU A 317 -8.04 -38.63 1.91
C LEU A 317 -9.38 -38.84 1.21
N ALA A 318 -9.52 -39.90 0.40
CA ALA A 318 -10.78 -40.25 -0.23
C ALA A 318 -11.02 -41.76 -0.24
N ARG A 319 -12.27 -42.18 -0.05
CA ARG A 319 -12.68 -43.61 -0.18
C ARG A 319 -12.74 -44.06 -1.64
N SER A 320 -12.99 -43.14 -2.54
CA SER A 320 -12.97 -43.37 -3.97
C SER A 320 -12.67 -42.05 -4.68
N ALA A 321 -12.08 -42.11 -5.86
CA ALA A 321 -11.88 -40.96 -6.72
C ALA A 321 -12.15 -41.34 -8.16
N SER A 322 -12.74 -40.43 -8.93
CA SER A 322 -12.89 -40.61 -10.37
C SER A 322 -11.55 -40.37 -11.07
N PRO A 323 -11.19 -41.17 -12.08
CA PRO A 323 -10.00 -40.89 -12.89
C PRO A 323 -9.99 -39.47 -13.49
N ASP A 324 -11.16 -38.89 -13.77
CA ASP A 324 -11.33 -37.54 -14.30
C ASP A 324 -10.89 -36.45 -13.33
N ASP A 325 -10.74 -36.78 -12.04
CA ASP A 325 -10.32 -35.83 -11.01
C ASP A 325 -8.82 -35.92 -10.70
N TYR A 326 -8.08 -36.88 -11.27
CA TYR A 326 -6.67 -37.11 -10.91
C TYR A 326 -5.76 -35.94 -11.29
N ASP A 327 -6.07 -35.21 -12.34
CA ASP A 327 -5.30 -34.05 -12.81
C ASP A 327 -5.30 -32.88 -11.78
N LYS A 328 -6.16 -32.94 -10.77
CA LYS A 328 -6.21 -31.94 -9.68
C LYS A 328 -5.15 -32.19 -8.61
N TYR A 329 -4.46 -33.32 -8.65
CA TYR A 329 -3.54 -33.78 -7.62
C TYR A 329 -2.14 -33.96 -8.19
N GLU A 330 -1.11 -33.72 -7.38
CA GLU A 330 0.28 -33.97 -7.72
C GLU A 330 0.54 -35.46 -7.97
N ASP A 331 -0.10 -36.31 -7.14
CA ASP A 331 0.01 -37.76 -7.20
C ASP A 331 -1.24 -38.43 -6.61
N VAL A 332 -1.59 -39.60 -7.10
CA VAL A 332 -2.71 -40.40 -6.61
C VAL A 332 -2.21 -41.72 -6.08
N LEU A 333 -2.29 -41.90 -4.78
CA LEU A 333 -1.78 -43.05 -4.05
C LEU A 333 -2.94 -43.95 -3.62
N PHE A 334 -2.90 -45.20 -4.02
CA PHE A 334 -3.84 -46.22 -3.55
C PHE A 334 -3.24 -46.96 -2.39
N VAL A 335 -3.94 -47.01 -1.26
CA VAL A 335 -3.47 -47.70 -0.05
C VAL A 335 -3.45 -49.20 -0.30
N ASP A 336 -2.25 -49.78 -0.28
CA ASP A 336 -1.98 -51.21 -0.30
C ASP A 336 -1.12 -51.62 0.92
N LYS A 337 -0.96 -52.92 1.13
CA LYS A 337 -0.23 -53.48 2.28
C LYS A 337 1.22 -53.02 2.42
N ASN A 338 1.84 -52.51 1.35
CA ASN A 338 3.25 -52.13 1.30
C ASN A 338 3.45 -50.60 1.14
N LEU A 339 2.37 -49.84 1.10
CA LEU A 339 2.47 -48.40 0.82
C LEU A 339 3.19 -47.63 1.92
N LEU A 340 2.92 -47.95 3.19
CA LEU A 340 3.61 -47.31 4.32
C LEU A 340 5.12 -47.61 4.34
N GLU A 341 5.51 -48.88 4.02
CA GLU A 341 6.91 -49.26 3.94
C GLU A 341 7.66 -48.50 2.81
N ARG A 342 7.01 -48.28 1.65
CA ARG A 342 7.60 -47.50 0.54
C ARG A 342 7.94 -46.07 0.96
N TYR A 343 7.19 -45.48 1.88
CA TYR A 343 7.43 -44.12 2.38
C TYR A 343 8.15 -44.10 3.75
N GLY A 344 8.55 -45.26 4.29
CA GLY A 344 9.23 -45.36 5.59
C GLY A 344 8.37 -44.93 6.78
N VAL A 345 7.05 -45.05 6.65
CA VAL A 345 6.09 -44.69 7.72
C VAL A 345 5.83 -45.91 8.60
N GLN A 346 6.07 -45.76 9.91
CA GLN A 346 5.82 -46.78 10.92
C GLN A 346 4.43 -46.66 11.58
#